data_bb6a993adc0ca0265ea64dd99e57e0fe
#
_entry.id   bb6a993adc0ca0265ea64dd99e57e0fe
#
_cell.length_a   1.000
_cell.length_b   1.000
_cell.length_c   1.000
_cell.angle_alpha   90.00
_cell.angle_beta   90.00
_cell.angle_gamma   90.00
#
_symmetry.space_group_name_H-M   'P 1'
#
loop_
_entity.id
_entity.type
_entity.pdbx_description
1 polymer ?
#
loop_
_entity_poly.entity_id
_entity_poly.type
_entity_poly.pdbx_seq_one_letter_code
_entity_poly.pdbx_strand_id
1 'polypeptide(L)'
;MRRSCVTNLLAFLDKVTSYRDDKQSVDIIFLDFAKAFDKVPHSRLMSKIISHGIDGRVARWIGDWLGNRMQRVCLNGVMSSWRLVLSGVPQGSVLGPLLFLIFINDLDLNLLGTILKFADDSNIFGKAITPADRLQLQLDLDALCKWAEDWQMKFNISKCKVMHTGPRNTSCSYFMNGQLLNSVTEHKDLGVIISSNLVRITLLAADFDVCLEMD
;
A
#
# COMPACT_ATOMS: atom_id res chain seq x y z
N MET A 1 -11.89 -6.03 -16.13
CA MET A 1 -11.06 -4.86 -16.46
C MET A 1 -9.62 -5.18 -16.09
N ARG A 2 -8.64 -4.97 -16.98
CA ARG A 2 -7.21 -5.18 -16.63
C ARG A 2 -6.80 -4.08 -15.66
N ARG A 3 -6.36 -4.43 -14.47
CA ARG A 3 -5.82 -3.49 -13.48
C ARG A 3 -4.33 -3.26 -13.77
N SER A 4 -3.93 -1.99 -13.86
CA SER A 4 -2.54 -1.56 -14.05
C SER A 4 -2.25 -0.39 -13.12
N CYS A 5 -0.98 0.01 -12.95
CA CYS A 5 -0.62 1.23 -12.20
C CYS A 5 -1.35 2.45 -12.76
N VAL A 6 -1.45 2.58 -14.10
CA VAL A 6 -2.17 3.67 -14.76
C VAL A 6 -3.65 3.66 -14.40
N THR A 7 -4.34 2.52 -14.46
CA THR A 7 -5.76 2.46 -14.10
C THR A 7 -6.02 2.70 -12.61
N ASN A 8 -5.07 2.38 -11.74
CA ASN A 8 -5.14 2.69 -10.32
C ASN A 8 -4.98 4.20 -10.08
N LEU A 9 -3.97 4.82 -10.69
CA LEU A 9 -3.75 6.27 -10.65
C LEU A 9 -4.95 7.04 -11.21
N LEU A 10 -5.49 6.63 -12.37
CA LEU A 10 -6.68 7.28 -12.94
C LEU A 10 -7.88 7.18 -11.99
N ALA A 11 -8.11 6.04 -11.37
CA ALA A 11 -9.19 5.88 -10.38
C ALA A 11 -8.98 6.75 -9.14
N PHE A 12 -7.72 6.90 -8.70
CA PHE A 12 -7.35 7.81 -7.62
C PHE A 12 -7.65 9.26 -7.99
N LEU A 13 -7.12 9.70 -9.13
CA LEU A 13 -7.27 11.08 -9.61
C LEU A 13 -8.74 11.44 -9.86
N ASP A 14 -9.50 10.58 -10.53
CA ASP A 14 -10.93 10.76 -10.77
C ASP A 14 -11.70 11.02 -9.46
N LYS A 15 -11.42 10.22 -8.43
CA LYS A 15 -12.04 10.39 -7.12
C LYS A 15 -11.63 11.69 -6.43
N VAL A 16 -10.33 11.98 -6.38
CA VAL A 16 -9.81 13.14 -5.64
C VAL A 16 -10.16 14.45 -6.35
N THR A 17 -10.12 14.48 -7.70
CA THR A 17 -10.56 15.66 -8.47
C THR A 17 -12.06 15.90 -8.34
N SER A 18 -12.88 14.85 -8.31
CA SER A 18 -14.33 15.00 -8.04
C SER A 18 -14.60 15.71 -6.71
N TYR A 19 -13.87 15.39 -5.65
CA TYR A 19 -13.98 16.12 -4.38
C TYR A 19 -13.55 17.59 -4.51
N ARG A 20 -12.49 17.85 -5.28
CA ARG A 20 -12.02 19.22 -5.54
C ARG A 20 -13.05 20.05 -6.30
N ASP A 21 -13.66 19.48 -7.32
CA ASP A 21 -14.71 20.14 -8.13
C ASP A 21 -15.91 20.52 -7.26
N ASP A 22 -16.24 19.68 -6.29
CA ASP A 22 -17.23 19.94 -5.25
C ASP A 22 -16.74 20.91 -4.16
N LYS A 23 -15.53 21.48 -4.28
CA LYS A 23 -14.87 22.35 -3.28
C LYS A 23 -14.76 21.73 -1.90
N GLN A 24 -14.60 20.40 -1.84
CA GLN A 24 -14.46 19.63 -0.62
C GLN A 24 -12.98 19.44 -0.26
N SER A 25 -12.70 19.42 1.04
CA SER A 25 -11.39 19.05 1.56
C SER A 25 -11.26 17.54 1.67
N VAL A 26 -10.11 17.02 1.31
CA VAL A 26 -9.78 15.58 1.35
C VAL A 26 -8.43 15.39 2.01
N ASP A 27 -8.32 14.38 2.85
CA ASP A 27 -7.05 13.90 3.36
C ASP A 27 -6.69 12.58 2.69
N ILE A 28 -5.45 12.47 2.24
CA ILE A 28 -4.89 11.32 1.55
C ILE A 28 -3.77 10.77 2.41
N ILE A 29 -3.78 9.48 2.70
CA ILE A 29 -2.74 8.84 3.47
C ILE A 29 -2.11 7.76 2.61
N PHE A 30 -0.83 7.95 2.31
CA PHE A 30 0.00 7.00 1.59
C PHE A 30 0.60 6.02 2.59
N LEU A 31 0.41 4.74 2.34
CA LEU A 31 0.80 3.64 3.21
C LEU A 31 1.99 2.89 2.60
N ASP A 32 2.95 2.53 3.42
CA ASP A 32 4.13 1.72 3.02
C ASP A 32 4.29 0.55 3.98
N PHE A 33 4.40 -0.65 3.47
CA PHE A 33 4.70 -1.82 4.29
C PHE A 33 6.22 -1.99 4.50
N ALA A 34 6.61 -2.36 5.70
CA ALA A 34 8.01 -2.65 6.01
C ALA A 34 8.44 -3.99 5.37
N LYS A 35 9.12 -3.94 4.22
CA LYS A 35 9.59 -5.13 3.48
C LYS A 35 8.43 -6.09 3.14
N ALA A 36 7.41 -5.58 2.46
CA ALA A 36 6.15 -6.26 2.18
C ALA A 36 6.33 -7.72 1.72
N PHE A 37 7.08 -7.94 0.63
CA PHE A 37 7.31 -9.26 0.05
C PHE A 37 8.13 -10.19 0.97
N ASP A 38 9.07 -9.67 1.75
CA ASP A 38 9.96 -10.47 2.60
C ASP A 38 9.29 -10.89 3.92
N LYS A 39 8.20 -10.21 4.31
CA LYS A 39 7.58 -10.37 5.63
C LYS A 39 6.30 -11.18 5.64
N VAL A 40 5.80 -11.64 4.50
CA VAL A 40 4.59 -12.46 4.42
C VAL A 40 4.78 -13.77 5.21
N PRO A 41 4.04 -14.01 6.31
CA PRO A 41 4.19 -15.24 7.08
C PRO A 41 3.59 -16.43 6.30
N HIS A 42 4.39 -17.49 6.09
CA HIS A 42 3.99 -18.62 5.24
C HIS A 42 2.71 -19.30 5.78
N SER A 43 2.58 -19.51 7.10
CA SER A 43 1.39 -20.14 7.68
C SER A 43 0.11 -19.32 7.44
N ARG A 44 0.19 -17.99 7.60
CA ARG A 44 -0.92 -17.07 7.35
C ARG A 44 -1.30 -17.03 5.88
N LEU A 45 -0.28 -16.98 5.01
CA LEU A 45 -0.49 -17.04 3.56
C LEU A 45 -1.19 -18.34 3.15
N MET A 46 -0.75 -19.49 3.66
CA MET A 46 -1.38 -20.77 3.36
C MET A 46 -2.84 -20.83 3.80
N SER A 47 -3.17 -20.25 4.97
CA SER A 47 -4.57 -20.14 5.41
C SER A 47 -5.41 -19.34 4.42
N LYS A 48 -4.89 -18.20 3.89
CA LYS A 48 -5.59 -17.39 2.88
C LYS A 48 -5.72 -18.12 1.54
N ILE A 49 -4.69 -18.82 1.09
CA ILE A 49 -4.72 -19.61 -0.14
C ILE A 49 -5.85 -20.64 -0.09
N ILE A 50 -5.94 -21.36 1.04
CA ILE A 50 -6.99 -22.37 1.25
C ILE A 50 -8.38 -21.72 1.30
N SER A 51 -8.53 -20.58 1.99
CA SER A 51 -9.81 -19.86 2.07
C SER A 51 -10.28 -19.32 0.71
N HIS A 52 -9.36 -19.12 -0.25
CA HIS A 52 -9.68 -18.77 -1.64
C HIS A 52 -9.99 -19.98 -2.52
N GLY A 53 -10.15 -21.17 -1.95
CA GLY A 53 -10.50 -22.39 -2.67
C GLY A 53 -9.33 -23.08 -3.37
N ILE A 54 -8.10 -22.64 -3.12
CA ILE A 54 -6.89 -23.31 -3.62
C ILE A 54 -6.44 -24.31 -2.56
N ASP A 55 -6.78 -25.57 -2.74
CA ASP A 55 -6.51 -26.65 -1.80
C ASP A 55 -5.76 -27.83 -2.41
N GLY A 56 -5.66 -28.92 -1.65
CA GLY A 56 -5.15 -30.20 -2.13
C GLY A 56 -3.70 -30.15 -2.62
N ARG A 57 -3.47 -30.65 -3.84
CA ARG A 57 -2.11 -30.77 -4.39
C ARG A 57 -1.47 -29.43 -4.68
N VAL A 58 -2.25 -28.44 -5.13
CA VAL A 58 -1.72 -27.09 -5.46
C VAL A 58 -1.27 -26.36 -4.20
N ALA A 59 -2.10 -26.35 -3.16
CA ALA A 59 -1.74 -25.74 -1.89
C ALA A 59 -0.49 -26.41 -1.27
N ARG A 60 -0.43 -27.74 -1.31
CA ARG A 60 0.74 -28.49 -0.80
C ARG A 60 2.00 -28.11 -1.60
N TRP A 61 1.92 -28.08 -2.91
CA TRP A 61 3.05 -27.67 -3.76
C TRP A 61 3.52 -26.25 -3.45
N ILE A 62 2.60 -25.29 -3.27
CA ILE A 62 2.96 -23.91 -2.87
C ILE A 62 3.64 -23.91 -1.50
N GLY A 63 3.13 -24.69 -0.54
CA GLY A 63 3.72 -24.81 0.78
C GLY A 63 5.14 -25.38 0.74
N ASP A 64 5.37 -26.44 -0.05
CA ASP A 64 6.68 -27.03 -0.26
C ASP A 64 7.64 -26.07 -0.98
N TRP A 65 7.14 -25.33 -1.96
CA TRP A 65 7.91 -24.33 -2.70
C TRP A 65 8.33 -23.12 -1.82
N LEU A 66 7.50 -22.71 -0.88
CA LEU A 66 7.82 -21.64 0.08
C LEU A 66 8.74 -22.14 1.21
N GLY A 67 8.56 -23.40 1.63
CA GLY A 67 9.28 -24.01 2.73
C GLY A 67 10.72 -24.42 2.38
N ASN A 68 11.52 -24.68 3.43
CA ASN A 68 12.88 -25.22 3.31
C ASN A 68 13.86 -24.46 2.41
N ARG A 69 13.53 -23.22 2.07
CA ARG A 69 14.40 -22.36 1.26
C ARG A 69 15.55 -21.83 2.12
N MET A 70 16.73 -21.80 1.53
CA MET A 70 17.94 -21.25 2.14
C MET A 70 18.40 -20.04 1.35
N GLN A 71 18.97 -19.05 2.04
CA GLN A 71 19.56 -17.88 1.43
C GLN A 71 20.93 -17.58 2.03
N ARG A 72 21.79 -16.95 1.24
CA ARG A 72 23.05 -16.39 1.69
C ARG A 72 23.38 -15.12 0.90
N VAL A 73 24.17 -14.24 1.49
CA VAL A 73 24.67 -13.04 0.84
C VAL A 73 26.01 -13.32 0.22
N CYS A 74 26.23 -12.84 -1.01
CA CYS A 74 27.51 -12.83 -1.68
C CYS A 74 27.93 -11.37 -1.93
N LEU A 75 29.09 -10.97 -1.42
CA LEU A 75 29.65 -9.64 -1.63
C LEU A 75 31.12 -9.77 -2.02
N ASN A 76 31.48 -9.27 -3.19
CA ASN A 76 32.87 -9.33 -3.72
C ASN A 76 33.47 -10.74 -3.68
N GLY A 77 32.68 -11.77 -4.01
CA GLY A 77 33.10 -13.17 -3.99
C GLY A 77 33.12 -13.84 -2.62
N VAL A 78 32.91 -13.08 -1.53
CA VAL A 78 32.80 -13.63 -0.16
C VAL A 78 31.36 -13.95 0.14
N MET A 79 31.12 -15.15 0.66
CA MET A 79 29.77 -15.66 0.95
C MET A 79 29.53 -15.74 2.46
N SER A 80 28.34 -15.30 2.89
CA SER A 80 27.86 -15.56 4.25
C SER A 80 27.48 -17.03 4.45
N SER A 81 27.26 -17.44 5.69
CA SER A 81 26.63 -18.73 6.00
C SER A 81 25.21 -18.79 5.45
N TRP A 82 24.75 -20.00 5.13
CA TRP A 82 23.37 -20.27 4.75
C TRP A 82 22.42 -19.97 5.91
N ARG A 83 21.26 -19.36 5.60
CA ARG A 83 20.19 -19.07 6.53
C ARG A 83 18.85 -19.54 5.94
N LEU A 84 18.02 -20.13 6.79
CA LEU A 84 16.68 -20.55 6.42
C LEU A 84 15.79 -19.32 6.18
N VAL A 85 14.99 -19.35 5.11
CA VAL A 85 13.97 -18.34 4.79
C VAL A 85 12.69 -18.71 5.51
N LEU A 86 12.35 -17.96 6.57
CA LEU A 86 11.20 -18.24 7.44
C LEU A 86 9.93 -17.51 7.05
N SER A 87 10.04 -16.49 6.19
CA SER A 87 8.90 -15.67 5.74
C SER A 87 9.19 -15.10 4.35
N GLY A 88 8.15 -14.55 3.74
CA GLY A 88 8.24 -13.85 2.48
C GLY A 88 7.94 -14.71 1.27
N VAL A 89 7.58 -14.02 0.20
CA VAL A 89 7.37 -14.59 -1.14
C VAL A 89 8.53 -14.20 -2.04
N PRO A 90 9.03 -15.12 -2.90
CA PRO A 90 10.22 -14.86 -3.71
C PRO A 90 10.02 -13.71 -4.68
N GLN A 91 10.79 -12.63 -4.50
CA GLN A 91 10.88 -11.56 -5.48
C GLN A 91 11.55 -12.08 -6.76
N GLY A 92 11.09 -11.61 -7.93
CA GLY A 92 11.56 -12.09 -9.24
C GLY A 92 10.93 -13.39 -9.72
N SER A 93 10.06 -14.03 -8.93
CA SER A 93 9.23 -15.15 -9.40
C SER A 93 7.89 -14.65 -9.95
N VAL A 94 7.27 -15.44 -10.83
CA VAL A 94 5.91 -15.16 -11.34
C VAL A 94 4.86 -15.36 -10.22
N LEU A 95 5.08 -16.31 -9.34
CA LEU A 95 4.13 -16.70 -8.30
C LEU A 95 4.17 -15.75 -7.09
N GLY A 96 5.32 -15.17 -6.76
CA GLY A 96 5.48 -14.28 -5.61
C GLY A 96 4.50 -13.11 -5.58
N PRO A 97 4.41 -12.30 -6.65
CA PRO A 97 3.43 -11.22 -6.72
C PRO A 97 1.98 -11.69 -6.58
N LEU A 98 1.61 -12.83 -7.20
CA LEU A 98 0.27 -13.39 -7.09
C LEU A 98 -0.07 -13.80 -5.64
N LEU A 99 0.85 -14.47 -4.98
CA LEU A 99 0.69 -14.87 -3.58
C LEU A 99 0.58 -13.67 -2.64
N PHE A 100 1.34 -12.62 -2.92
CA PHE A 100 1.24 -11.36 -2.18
C PHE A 100 -0.14 -10.70 -2.38
N LEU A 101 -0.65 -10.64 -3.60
CA LEU A 101 -1.99 -10.11 -3.89
C LEU A 101 -3.09 -10.90 -3.17
N ILE A 102 -3.01 -12.24 -3.14
CA ILE A 102 -3.93 -13.08 -2.36
C ILE A 102 -3.83 -12.73 -0.88
N PHE A 103 -2.61 -12.51 -0.39
CA PHE A 103 -2.36 -12.22 1.02
C PHE A 103 -2.99 -10.89 1.47
N ILE A 104 -2.89 -9.82 0.67
CA ILE A 104 -3.43 -8.49 1.03
C ILE A 104 -4.85 -8.24 0.51
N ASN A 105 -5.50 -9.24 -0.08
CA ASN A 105 -6.78 -9.04 -0.76
C ASN A 105 -7.88 -8.51 0.17
N ASP A 106 -7.86 -8.91 1.42
CA ASP A 106 -8.83 -8.56 2.45
C ASP A 106 -8.48 -7.31 3.29
N LEU A 107 -7.44 -6.56 2.91
CA LEU A 107 -6.99 -5.37 3.63
C LEU A 107 -8.08 -4.29 3.78
N ASP A 108 -9.04 -4.25 2.86
CA ASP A 108 -10.10 -3.25 2.76
C ASP A 108 -11.46 -3.67 3.38
N LEU A 109 -11.57 -4.90 3.89
CA LEU A 109 -12.89 -5.44 4.31
C LEU A 109 -13.59 -4.67 5.44
N ASN A 110 -12.84 -3.96 6.27
CA ASN A 110 -13.38 -3.26 7.44
C ASN A 110 -13.21 -1.74 7.35
N LEU A 111 -12.98 -1.20 6.15
CA LEU A 111 -12.79 0.23 5.95
C LEU A 111 -14.07 0.87 5.41
N LEU A 112 -14.38 2.07 5.88
CA LEU A 112 -15.46 2.90 5.35
C LEU A 112 -14.94 3.94 4.35
N GLY A 113 -13.67 4.35 4.46
CA GLY A 113 -12.98 5.19 3.50
C GLY A 113 -12.65 4.45 2.20
N THR A 114 -12.22 5.21 1.20
CA THR A 114 -11.77 4.64 -0.07
C THR A 114 -10.30 4.26 0.03
N ILE A 115 -9.99 3.01 -0.18
CA ILE A 115 -8.61 2.52 -0.31
C ILE A 115 -8.34 2.09 -1.75
N LEU A 116 -7.19 2.45 -2.28
CA LEU A 116 -6.65 1.94 -3.54
C LEU A 116 -5.38 1.17 -3.25
N LYS A 117 -5.29 -0.03 -3.81
CA LYS A 117 -4.17 -0.97 -3.60
C LYS A 117 -3.52 -1.30 -4.94
N PHE A 118 -2.21 -1.21 -5.00
CA PHE A 118 -1.40 -1.70 -6.11
C PHE A 118 -0.17 -2.42 -5.57
N ALA A 119 -0.23 -3.73 -5.46
CA ALA A 119 0.73 -4.56 -4.73
C ALA A 119 0.90 -4.05 -3.29
N ASP A 120 2.10 -3.67 -2.88
CA ASP A 120 2.41 -3.10 -1.56
C ASP A 120 2.12 -1.60 -1.44
N ASP A 121 2.05 -0.88 -2.57
CA ASP A 121 1.63 0.52 -2.57
C ASP A 121 0.12 0.60 -2.32
N SER A 122 -0.26 1.31 -1.28
CA SER A 122 -1.66 1.50 -0.91
C SER A 122 -1.88 2.93 -0.45
N ASN A 123 -2.99 3.51 -0.83
CA ASN A 123 -3.41 4.80 -0.29
C ASN A 123 -4.87 4.75 0.13
N ILE A 124 -5.15 5.38 1.27
CA ILE A 124 -6.51 5.57 1.78
C ILE A 124 -6.82 7.06 1.79
N PHE A 125 -8.01 7.42 1.39
CA PHE A 125 -8.43 8.82 1.37
C PHE A 125 -9.92 8.95 1.65
N GLY A 126 -10.28 10.10 2.17
CA GLY A 126 -11.66 10.43 2.50
C GLY A 126 -11.86 11.93 2.66
N LYS A 127 -13.12 12.34 2.72
CA LYS A 127 -13.47 13.72 3.06
C LYS A 127 -12.86 14.10 4.41
N ALA A 128 -12.47 15.37 4.53
CA ALA A 128 -11.91 15.93 5.76
C ALA A 128 -12.58 17.27 6.11
N ILE A 129 -13.89 17.37 5.87
CA ILE A 129 -14.68 18.59 6.06
C ILE A 129 -15.06 18.73 7.52
N THR A 130 -15.64 17.68 8.09
CA THR A 130 -16.15 17.66 9.46
C THR A 130 -15.22 16.91 10.42
N PRO A 131 -15.32 17.14 11.74
CA PRO A 131 -14.61 16.30 12.70
C PRO A 131 -14.95 14.82 12.58
N ALA A 132 -16.20 14.48 12.21
CA ALA A 132 -16.64 13.11 12.02
C ALA A 132 -15.93 12.43 10.82
N ASP A 133 -15.74 13.15 9.71
CA ASP A 133 -15.02 12.63 8.55
C ASP A 133 -13.57 12.27 8.93
N ARG A 134 -12.90 13.16 9.66
CA ARG A 134 -11.51 12.97 10.10
C ARG A 134 -11.37 11.82 11.10
N LEU A 135 -12.33 11.73 12.03
CA LEU A 135 -12.40 10.59 12.96
C LEU A 135 -12.57 9.28 12.20
N GLN A 136 -13.43 9.25 11.17
CA GLN A 136 -13.63 8.05 10.37
C GLN A 136 -12.33 7.62 9.69
N LEU A 137 -11.57 8.55 9.11
CA LEU A 137 -10.29 8.22 8.48
C LEU A 137 -9.25 7.72 9.52
N GLN A 138 -9.28 8.24 10.76
CA GLN A 138 -8.45 7.70 11.84
C GLN A 138 -8.88 6.28 12.23
N LEU A 139 -10.18 6.00 12.33
CA LEU A 139 -10.68 4.65 12.62
C LEU A 139 -10.30 3.65 11.52
N ASP A 140 -10.31 4.08 10.27
CA ASP A 140 -9.84 3.25 9.16
C ASP A 140 -8.34 2.94 9.26
N LEU A 141 -7.51 3.92 9.69
CA LEU A 141 -6.09 3.68 9.97
C LEU A 141 -5.88 2.70 11.12
N ASP A 142 -6.68 2.82 12.18
CA ASP A 142 -6.62 1.91 13.32
C ASP A 142 -7.02 0.49 12.90
N ALA A 143 -8.03 0.34 12.04
CA ALA A 143 -8.42 -0.94 11.45
C ALA A 143 -7.30 -1.55 10.58
N LEU A 144 -6.60 -0.73 9.78
CA LEU A 144 -5.44 -1.16 9.00
C LEU A 144 -4.28 -1.62 9.90
N CYS A 145 -3.99 -0.88 10.98
CA CYS A 145 -2.98 -1.28 11.96
C CYS A 145 -3.35 -2.61 12.63
N LYS A 146 -4.62 -2.80 12.99
CA LYS A 146 -5.13 -4.04 13.55
C LYS A 146 -5.01 -5.21 12.57
N TRP A 147 -5.39 -4.99 11.30
CA TRP A 147 -5.20 -6.00 10.26
C TRP A 147 -3.72 -6.40 10.15
N ALA A 148 -2.81 -5.42 10.12
CA ALA A 148 -1.38 -5.68 10.03
C ALA A 148 -0.87 -6.50 11.22
N GLU A 149 -1.31 -6.20 12.44
CA GLU A 149 -1.00 -6.99 13.64
C GLU A 149 -1.50 -8.42 13.53
N ASP A 150 -2.79 -8.61 13.18
CA ASP A 150 -3.43 -9.92 13.06
C ASP A 150 -2.76 -10.79 11.99
N TRP A 151 -2.29 -10.19 10.90
CA TRP A 151 -1.60 -10.89 9.81
C TRP A 151 -0.08 -10.87 9.91
N GLN A 152 0.47 -10.35 11.04
CA GLN A 152 1.92 -10.29 11.32
C GLN A 152 2.70 -9.50 10.24
N MET A 153 2.05 -8.50 9.67
CA MET A 153 2.67 -7.50 8.82
C MET A 153 2.99 -6.24 9.62
N LYS A 154 3.81 -5.36 9.05
CA LYS A 154 4.11 -4.06 9.68
C LYS A 154 4.11 -2.97 8.64
N PHE A 155 3.48 -1.85 8.96
CA PHE A 155 3.66 -0.62 8.22
C PHE A 155 4.99 0.05 8.58
N ASN A 156 5.62 0.67 7.60
CA ASN A 156 6.77 1.52 7.81
C ASN A 156 6.27 2.95 8.05
N ILE A 157 5.91 3.26 9.29
CA ILE A 157 5.25 4.53 9.65
C ILE A 157 6.11 5.74 9.26
N SER A 158 7.44 5.63 9.27
CA SER A 158 8.32 6.73 8.86
C SER A 158 8.18 7.10 7.38
N LYS A 159 7.77 6.14 6.54
CA LYS A 159 7.49 6.35 5.12
C LYS A 159 6.01 6.64 4.83
N CYS A 160 5.10 6.25 5.72
CA CYS A 160 3.70 6.63 5.59
C CYS A 160 3.58 8.15 5.68
N LYS A 161 2.76 8.75 4.81
CA LYS A 161 2.61 10.21 4.70
C LYS A 161 1.14 10.59 4.63
N VAL A 162 0.82 11.76 5.15
CA VAL A 162 -0.49 12.37 4.95
C VAL A 162 -0.37 13.61 4.05
N MET A 163 -1.29 13.76 3.12
CA MET A 163 -1.42 14.93 2.27
C MET A 163 -2.81 15.53 2.45
N HIS A 164 -2.85 16.80 2.78
CA HIS A 164 -4.08 17.58 2.94
C HIS A 164 -4.36 18.36 1.67
N THR A 165 -5.54 18.18 1.10
CA THR A 165 -5.93 18.85 -0.14
C THR A 165 -7.31 19.50 -0.01
N GLY A 166 -7.58 20.47 -0.90
CA GLY A 166 -8.83 21.18 -0.97
C GLY A 166 -8.90 22.46 -0.12
N PRO A 167 -9.89 23.32 -0.40
CA PRO A 167 -10.03 24.61 0.27
C PRO A 167 -10.46 24.41 1.73
N ARG A 168 -9.87 25.20 2.62
CA ARG A 168 -10.18 25.20 4.08
C ARG A 168 -9.88 23.87 4.78
N ASN A 169 -8.94 23.05 4.24
CA ASN A 169 -8.48 21.89 4.97
C ASN A 169 -7.81 22.31 6.28
N THR A 170 -8.21 21.70 7.39
CA THR A 170 -7.70 22.04 8.73
C THR A 170 -6.38 21.34 9.05
N SER A 171 -5.85 20.54 8.15
CA SER A 171 -4.58 19.79 8.30
C SER A 171 -4.53 18.98 9.60
N CYS A 172 -5.51 18.09 9.79
CA CYS A 172 -5.64 17.29 11.00
C CYS A 172 -4.46 16.31 11.13
N SER A 173 -4.06 16.07 12.38
CA SER A 173 -3.05 15.07 12.70
C SER A 173 -3.64 13.65 12.67
N TYR A 174 -2.94 12.71 12.02
CA TYR A 174 -3.28 11.30 11.99
C TYR A 174 -2.19 10.46 12.60
N PHE A 175 -2.57 9.34 13.22
CA PHE A 175 -1.66 8.49 13.96
C PHE A 175 -1.78 7.04 13.48
N MET A 176 -0.66 6.34 13.45
CA MET A 176 -0.59 4.88 13.27
C MET A 176 0.24 4.28 14.40
N ASN A 177 -0.34 3.34 15.15
CA ASN A 177 0.29 2.74 16.33
C ASN A 177 0.86 3.79 17.32
N GLY A 178 0.12 4.88 17.54
CA GLY A 178 0.53 5.98 18.43
C GLY A 178 1.60 6.91 17.87
N GLN A 179 2.09 6.72 16.65
CA GLN A 179 3.06 7.60 15.98
C GLN A 179 2.36 8.54 15.02
N LEU A 180 2.71 9.82 15.10
CA LEU A 180 2.20 10.87 14.22
C LEU A 180 2.70 10.65 12.77
N LEU A 181 1.80 10.72 11.81
CA LEU A 181 2.15 10.72 10.40
C LEU A 181 2.67 12.08 9.95
N ASN A 182 3.75 12.07 9.16
CA ASN A 182 4.30 13.30 8.61
C ASN A 182 3.43 13.82 7.46
N SER A 183 3.06 15.11 7.54
CA SER A 183 2.36 15.80 6.46
C SER A 183 3.32 16.18 5.34
N VAL A 184 2.87 16.04 4.09
CA VAL A 184 3.62 16.39 2.88
C VAL A 184 2.75 17.19 1.91
N THR A 185 3.39 18.04 1.14
CA THR A 185 2.75 18.81 0.05
C THR A 185 2.92 18.15 -1.31
N GLU A 186 3.90 17.25 -1.42
CA GLU A 186 4.15 16.43 -2.62
C GLU A 186 4.50 15.01 -2.21
N HIS A 187 4.03 14.05 -2.98
CA HIS A 187 4.33 12.63 -2.79
C HIS A 187 4.49 11.92 -4.12
N LYS A 188 5.48 11.01 -4.20
CA LYS A 188 5.67 10.15 -5.36
C LYS A 188 4.89 8.85 -5.15
N ASP A 189 3.89 8.61 -5.99
CA ASP A 189 3.08 7.40 -6.00
C ASP A 189 3.11 6.77 -7.40
N LEU A 190 3.41 5.48 -7.50
CA LEU A 190 3.45 4.70 -8.76
C LEU A 190 4.20 5.40 -9.91
N GLY A 191 5.31 6.08 -9.60
CA GLY A 191 6.13 6.79 -10.60
C GLY A 191 5.63 8.18 -10.98
N VAL A 192 4.60 8.70 -10.31
CA VAL A 192 4.02 10.02 -10.52
C VAL A 192 4.19 10.87 -9.27
N ILE A 193 4.52 12.15 -9.41
CA ILE A 193 4.50 13.10 -8.29
C ILE A 193 3.12 13.74 -8.24
N ILE A 194 2.45 13.58 -7.10
CA ILE A 194 1.16 14.18 -6.79
C ILE A 194 1.42 15.35 -5.84
N SER A 195 0.87 16.52 -6.15
CA SER A 195 0.94 17.70 -5.28
C SER A 195 -0.39 17.95 -4.56
N SER A 196 -0.33 18.56 -3.39
CA SER A 196 -1.51 18.82 -2.54
C SER A 196 -2.51 19.80 -3.18
N ASN A 197 -2.07 20.63 -4.12
CA ASN A 197 -2.96 21.49 -4.89
C ASN A 197 -3.61 20.77 -6.08
N LEU A 198 -3.16 19.55 -6.42
CA LEU A 198 -3.64 18.72 -7.53
C LEU A 198 -3.54 19.39 -8.92
N VAL A 199 -2.81 20.50 -9.01
CA VAL A 199 -2.61 21.25 -10.28
C VAL A 199 -1.46 20.66 -11.08
N ARG A 200 -0.49 20.05 -10.39
CA ARG A 200 0.70 19.50 -11.02
C ARG A 200 0.78 18.00 -10.77
N ILE A 201 0.73 17.25 -11.85
CA ILE A 201 1.01 15.82 -11.88
C ILE A 201 2.18 15.62 -12.82
N THR A 202 3.33 15.27 -12.28
CA THR A 202 4.54 15.07 -13.09
C THR A 202 4.80 13.58 -13.24
N LEU A 203 4.76 13.08 -14.48
CA LEU A 203 5.20 11.73 -14.82
C LEU A 203 6.73 11.70 -14.81
N LEU A 204 7.31 10.88 -13.95
CA LEU A 204 8.73 10.57 -13.99
C LEU A 204 8.96 9.45 -15.01
N ALA A 205 8.93 9.79 -16.30
CA ALA A 205 9.48 8.91 -17.32
C ALA A 205 11.00 9.02 -17.28
N ALA A 206 11.71 7.93 -17.47
CA ALA A 206 13.16 7.86 -17.36
C ALA A 206 13.92 8.84 -18.29
N ASP A 207 13.22 9.48 -19.26
CA ASP A 207 13.81 10.43 -20.22
C ASP A 207 12.87 11.59 -20.67
N PHE A 208 11.69 11.77 -20.07
CA PHE A 208 10.78 12.87 -20.43
C PHE A 208 9.99 13.37 -19.22
N ASP A 209 10.23 14.63 -18.83
CA ASP A 209 9.32 15.37 -17.94
C ASP A 209 8.07 15.78 -18.73
N VAL A 210 7.01 15.00 -18.61
CA VAL A 210 5.70 15.39 -19.12
C VAL A 210 4.91 16.01 -17.97
N CYS A 211 4.78 17.32 -18.00
CA CYS A 211 3.93 18.08 -17.08
C CYS A 211 2.52 18.17 -17.67
N LEU A 212 1.53 17.63 -16.98
CA LEU A 212 0.12 17.87 -17.27
C LEU A 212 -0.35 18.99 -16.32
N GLU A 213 -0.58 20.18 -16.86
CA GLU A 213 -1.27 21.26 -16.16
C GLU A 213 -2.78 21.07 -16.38
N MET A 214 -3.52 21.03 -15.30
CA MET A 214 -4.98 21.03 -15.34
C MET A 214 -5.48 22.40 -14.88
N ASP A 215 -6.21 23.09 -15.75
CA ASP A 215 -6.88 24.35 -15.46
C ASP A 215 -8.06 24.20 -14.49
#